data_0198203d479eb9dd81c462d062d6ebde
#
_entry.id   0198203d479eb9dd81c462d062d6ebde
#
_cell.length_a   1.000
_cell.length_b   1.000
_cell.length_c   1.000
_cell.angle_alpha   90.00
_cell.angle_beta   90.00
_cell.angle_gamma   90.00
#
_symmetry.space_group_name_H-M   'P 1'
#
loop_
_entity.id
_entity.type
_entity.pdbx_description
1 polymer ?
#
loop_
_entity_poly.entity_id
_entity_poly.type
_entity_poly.pdbx_seq_one_letter_code
_entity_poly.pdbx_strand_id
1 'polypeptide(L)'
;TLWEQNAGSGYRPGKGDGFDYQLDSKATYANASPVTDGNLVVFSYGNGDLVAYDMGGKELWRRNIQKDYGDFCFQWTFSASATLHAGKLYLPILQRNEPVHGRGKPNAPSFLLCMNPQTGKTIWQHQRHSNANKESLESFGTIIPHKGQLLVAGGDVLTGHDPATGNEIWRW
;
A
#
# COMPACT_ATOMS: atom_id res chain seq x y z
N THR A 1 -18.80 -3.81 -21.39
CA THR A 1 -18.53 -4.01 -19.92
C THR A 1 -18.92 -5.42 -19.55
N LEU A 2 -18.00 -6.17 -18.93
CA LEU A 2 -18.33 -7.52 -18.41
C LEU A 2 -19.05 -7.39 -17.06
N TRP A 3 -18.57 -6.50 -16.20
CA TRP A 3 -19.17 -6.15 -14.90
C TRP A 3 -18.70 -4.77 -14.46
N GLU A 4 -19.38 -4.19 -13.49
CA GLU A 4 -19.07 -2.89 -12.87
C GLU A 4 -19.38 -2.98 -11.39
N GLN A 5 -18.46 -2.47 -10.54
CA GLN A 5 -18.59 -2.51 -9.09
C GLN A 5 -18.07 -1.23 -8.44
N ASN A 6 -18.69 -0.84 -7.33
CA ASN A 6 -18.21 0.27 -6.52
C ASN A 6 -17.11 -0.23 -5.55
N ALA A 7 -15.86 0.15 -5.82
CA ALA A 7 -14.71 -0.23 -5.01
C ALA A 7 -14.44 0.70 -3.83
N GLY A 8 -14.92 1.95 -3.85
CA GLY A 8 -14.61 2.96 -2.85
C GLY A 8 -15.40 2.83 -1.56
N SER A 9 -14.74 2.97 -0.39
CA SER A 9 -15.40 3.09 0.92
C SER A 9 -15.87 4.52 1.21
N GLY A 10 -15.45 5.51 0.42
CA GLY A 10 -15.62 6.93 0.72
C GLY A 10 -14.71 7.44 1.84
N TYR A 11 -13.79 6.62 2.34
CA TYR A 11 -12.87 7.03 3.39
C TYR A 11 -11.93 8.13 2.88
N ARG A 12 -11.89 9.24 3.64
CA ARG A 12 -11.04 10.40 3.39
C ARG A 12 -10.31 10.74 4.68
N PRO A 13 -9.07 10.30 4.86
CA PRO A 13 -8.30 10.59 6.06
C PRO A 13 -7.83 12.03 6.10
N GLY A 14 -7.62 12.53 7.29
CA GLY A 14 -7.15 13.88 7.55
C GLY A 14 -8.31 14.83 7.86
N LYS A 15 -8.33 15.30 9.11
CA LYS A 15 -9.14 16.42 9.56
C LYS A 15 -8.18 17.36 10.27
N GLY A 16 -7.71 18.39 9.60
CA GLY A 16 -7.12 19.54 10.25
C GLY A 16 -8.16 20.65 10.30
N ASP A 17 -8.10 21.53 11.30
CA ASP A 17 -8.94 22.71 11.36
C ASP A 17 -8.77 23.53 10.06
N GLY A 18 -9.86 23.69 9.31
CA GLY A 18 -9.87 24.41 8.05
C GLY A 18 -9.36 23.65 6.83
N PHE A 19 -9.14 22.35 6.95
CA PHE A 19 -8.66 21.51 5.85
C PHE A 19 -9.81 20.72 5.22
N ASP A 20 -10.42 21.27 4.19
CA ASP A 20 -11.13 20.46 3.20
C ASP A 20 -10.06 19.64 2.46
N TYR A 21 -10.07 18.32 2.64
CA TYR A 21 -9.14 17.45 1.96
C TYR A 21 -9.30 17.60 0.44
N GLN A 22 -8.47 18.45 -0.14
CA GLN A 22 -8.28 18.51 -1.58
C GLN A 22 -7.13 17.58 -1.94
N LEU A 23 -7.42 16.61 -2.81
CA LEU A 23 -6.36 15.94 -3.56
C LEU A 23 -5.57 17.01 -4.32
N ASP A 24 -4.25 16.93 -4.29
CA ASP A 24 -3.43 17.72 -5.20
C ASP A 24 -3.93 17.53 -6.63
N SER A 25 -3.90 18.60 -7.43
CA SER A 25 -4.38 18.58 -8.82
C SER A 25 -3.67 17.53 -9.70
N LYS A 26 -2.51 17.03 -9.25
CA LYS A 26 -1.70 15.99 -9.91
C LYS A 26 -1.90 14.60 -9.34
N ALA A 27 -2.78 14.44 -8.34
CA ALA A 27 -3.00 13.17 -7.66
C ALA A 27 -4.43 12.67 -7.82
N THR A 28 -4.60 11.37 -7.85
CA THR A 28 -5.91 10.69 -7.81
C THR A 28 -5.82 9.48 -6.89
N TYR A 29 -6.95 9.02 -6.35
CA TYR A 29 -6.97 7.78 -5.57
C TYR A 29 -6.76 6.53 -6.42
N ALA A 30 -6.99 6.60 -7.73
CA ALA A 30 -6.89 5.47 -8.67
C ALA A 30 -5.53 5.43 -9.41
N ASN A 31 -4.42 5.72 -8.73
CA ASN A 31 -3.09 5.73 -9.34
C ASN A 31 -2.45 4.35 -9.44
N ALA A 32 -2.75 3.46 -8.49
CA ALA A 32 -2.15 2.12 -8.46
C ALA A 32 -2.73 1.22 -9.55
N SER A 33 -1.87 0.38 -10.14
CA SER A 33 -2.31 -0.63 -11.08
C SER A 33 -2.99 -1.79 -10.36
N PRO A 34 -4.10 -2.33 -10.87
CA PRO A 34 -4.67 -3.56 -10.36
C PRO A 34 -3.76 -4.76 -10.65
N VAL A 35 -3.88 -5.82 -9.83
CA VAL A 35 -3.12 -7.05 -10.03
C VAL A 35 -4.04 -8.26 -10.07
N THR A 36 -3.68 -9.26 -10.87
CA THR A 36 -4.48 -10.47 -11.06
C THR A 36 -3.59 -11.70 -11.23
N ASP A 37 -4.10 -12.86 -10.81
CA ASP A 37 -3.53 -14.19 -11.08
C ASP A 37 -4.39 -15.01 -12.06
N GLY A 38 -5.41 -14.38 -12.66
CA GLY A 38 -6.37 -15.02 -13.56
C GLY A 38 -7.60 -15.61 -12.86
N ASN A 39 -7.61 -15.69 -11.52
CA ASN A 39 -8.76 -16.19 -10.73
C ASN A 39 -9.44 -15.05 -9.95
N LEU A 40 -8.65 -14.07 -9.54
CA LEU A 40 -9.13 -12.86 -8.86
C LEU A 40 -8.40 -11.62 -9.38
N VAL A 41 -8.97 -10.48 -9.10
CA VAL A 41 -8.34 -9.17 -9.34
C VAL A 41 -8.39 -8.36 -8.05
N VAL A 42 -7.26 -7.72 -7.69
CA VAL A 42 -7.16 -6.83 -6.53
C VAL A 42 -6.92 -5.42 -7.00
N PHE A 43 -7.72 -4.50 -6.49
CA PHE A 43 -7.56 -3.06 -6.69
C PHE A 43 -7.07 -2.42 -5.39
N SER A 44 -6.11 -1.52 -5.49
CA SER A 44 -5.62 -0.67 -4.40
C SER A 44 -5.84 0.80 -4.73
N TYR A 45 -6.24 1.58 -3.74
CA TYR A 45 -6.54 3.00 -3.91
C TYR A 45 -5.74 3.85 -2.92
N GLY A 46 -5.47 5.08 -3.33
CA GLY A 46 -4.65 6.02 -2.57
C GLY A 46 -5.24 6.44 -1.21
N ASN A 47 -6.53 6.21 -0.98
CA ASN A 47 -7.17 6.37 0.34
C ASN A 47 -7.03 5.14 1.25
N GLY A 48 -6.23 4.14 0.84
CA GLY A 48 -6.00 2.91 1.59
C GLY A 48 -7.04 1.81 1.36
N ASP A 49 -8.05 2.02 0.52
CA ASP A 49 -8.98 0.96 0.16
C ASP A 49 -8.30 -0.13 -0.65
N LEU A 50 -8.48 -1.37 -0.23
CA LEU A 50 -8.16 -2.58 -0.98
C LEU A 50 -9.43 -3.39 -1.17
N VAL A 51 -9.66 -3.89 -2.38
CA VAL A 51 -10.80 -4.74 -2.67
C VAL A 51 -10.40 -5.82 -3.67
N ALA A 52 -10.86 -7.04 -3.45
CA ALA A 52 -10.70 -8.15 -4.37
C ALA A 52 -12.04 -8.63 -4.91
N TYR A 53 -12.06 -8.92 -6.19
CA TYR A 53 -13.19 -9.54 -6.87
C TYR A 53 -12.74 -10.83 -7.56
N ASP A 54 -13.64 -11.78 -7.71
CA ASP A 54 -13.43 -12.85 -8.66
C ASP A 54 -13.57 -12.35 -10.11
N MET A 55 -13.26 -13.16 -11.10
CA MET A 55 -13.31 -12.74 -12.50
C MET A 55 -14.75 -12.49 -13.00
N GLY A 56 -15.77 -12.91 -12.25
CA GLY A 56 -17.18 -12.62 -12.50
C GLY A 56 -17.66 -11.30 -11.88
N GLY A 57 -16.79 -10.60 -11.12
CA GLY A 57 -17.12 -9.34 -10.47
C GLY A 57 -17.78 -9.48 -9.09
N LYS A 58 -17.81 -10.70 -8.52
CA LYS A 58 -18.26 -10.92 -7.14
C LYS A 58 -17.17 -10.48 -6.19
N GLU A 59 -17.49 -9.60 -5.22
CA GLU A 59 -16.57 -9.20 -4.17
C GLU A 59 -16.20 -10.41 -3.30
N LEU A 60 -14.89 -10.62 -3.14
CA LEU A 60 -14.32 -11.64 -2.28
C LEU A 60 -14.06 -11.08 -0.88
N TRP A 61 -13.43 -9.92 -0.82
CA TRP A 61 -13.15 -9.19 0.42
C TRP A 61 -12.87 -7.72 0.14
N ARG A 62 -13.02 -6.93 1.19
CA ARG A 62 -12.68 -5.50 1.23
C ARG A 62 -12.04 -5.14 2.56
N ARG A 63 -11.04 -4.25 2.53
CA ARG A 63 -10.46 -3.65 3.74
C ARG A 63 -9.94 -2.24 3.44
N ASN A 64 -9.62 -1.51 4.49
CA ASN A 64 -8.94 -0.23 4.36
C ASN A 64 -7.68 -0.21 5.22
N ILE A 65 -6.52 -0.08 4.59
CA ILE A 65 -5.22 -0.18 5.24
C ILE A 65 -5.00 0.94 6.27
N GLN A 66 -5.54 2.13 6.04
CA GLN A 66 -5.43 3.22 7.01
C GLN A 66 -6.27 2.98 8.26
N LYS A 67 -7.44 2.36 8.13
CA LYS A 67 -8.26 1.95 9.29
C LYS A 67 -7.57 0.86 10.11
N ASP A 68 -6.81 -0.02 9.44
CA ASP A 68 -6.15 -1.15 10.09
C ASP A 68 -4.83 -0.74 10.76
N TYR A 69 -4.06 0.18 10.16
CA TYR A 69 -2.68 0.48 10.56
C TYR A 69 -2.42 1.95 10.88
N GLY A 70 -3.40 2.82 10.69
CA GLY A 70 -3.30 4.26 10.91
C GLY A 70 -3.23 5.07 9.62
N ASP A 71 -3.59 6.34 9.74
CA ASP A 71 -3.62 7.27 8.61
C ASP A 71 -2.24 7.42 7.97
N PHE A 72 -2.23 7.48 6.65
CA PHE A 72 -1.01 7.62 5.87
C PHE A 72 -0.38 9.01 5.98
N CYS A 73 0.94 9.03 6.02
CA CYS A 73 1.78 10.23 6.00
C CYS A 73 2.39 10.45 4.61
N PHE A 74 1.57 10.72 3.60
CA PHE A 74 2.02 11.03 2.24
C PHE A 74 1.72 12.48 1.87
N GLN A 75 2.69 13.14 1.22
CA GLN A 75 2.52 14.50 0.67
C GLN A 75 1.42 14.51 -0.38
N TRP A 76 1.51 13.59 -1.32
CA TRP A 76 0.61 13.55 -2.47
C TRP A 76 -0.54 12.58 -2.24
N THR A 77 -0.36 11.35 -2.59
CA THR A 77 -1.35 10.28 -2.38
C THR A 77 -0.60 8.95 -2.44
N PHE A 78 -0.93 8.02 -1.56
CA PHE A 78 -0.41 6.67 -1.68
C PHE A 78 -0.76 6.10 -3.08
N SER A 79 0.25 5.59 -3.80
CA SER A 79 0.07 5.10 -5.17
C SER A 79 0.89 3.85 -5.51
N ALA A 80 1.54 3.24 -4.52
CA ALA A 80 2.24 1.99 -4.76
C ALA A 80 1.25 0.89 -5.17
N SER A 81 1.60 0.16 -6.23
CA SER A 81 0.82 -0.99 -6.67
C SER A 81 1.14 -2.21 -5.82
N ALA A 82 0.14 -3.05 -5.59
CA ALA A 82 0.35 -4.34 -4.97
C ALA A 82 1.11 -5.29 -5.91
N THR A 83 1.66 -6.38 -5.36
CA THR A 83 2.32 -7.45 -6.12
C THR A 83 1.71 -8.78 -5.75
N LEU A 84 1.23 -9.54 -6.74
CA LEU A 84 0.85 -10.94 -6.58
C LEU A 84 2.03 -11.83 -6.98
N HIS A 85 2.49 -12.65 -6.04
CA HIS A 85 3.59 -13.59 -6.29
C HIS A 85 3.50 -14.81 -5.39
N ALA A 86 3.69 -15.99 -5.96
CA ALA A 86 3.70 -17.26 -5.23
C ALA A 86 2.49 -17.44 -4.27
N GLY A 87 1.29 -17.07 -4.73
CA GLY A 87 0.05 -17.21 -3.97
C GLY A 87 -0.11 -16.22 -2.81
N LYS A 88 0.66 -15.15 -2.78
CA LYS A 88 0.60 -14.09 -1.77
C LYS A 88 0.45 -12.72 -2.43
N LEU A 89 -0.18 -11.80 -1.71
CA LEU A 89 -0.33 -10.39 -2.08
C LEU A 89 0.59 -9.54 -1.19
N TYR A 90 1.46 -8.77 -1.81
CA TYR A 90 2.39 -7.88 -1.11
C TYR A 90 2.06 -6.42 -1.39
N LEU A 91 2.20 -5.56 -0.38
CA LEU A 91 1.98 -4.12 -0.50
C LEU A 91 3.01 -3.35 0.32
N PRO A 92 3.77 -2.43 -0.30
CA PRO A 92 4.68 -1.55 0.43
C PRO A 92 3.94 -0.29 0.86
N ILE A 93 4.09 0.11 2.13
CA ILE A 93 3.66 1.40 2.66
C ILE A 93 4.92 2.13 3.12
N LEU A 94 5.55 2.86 2.21
CA LEU A 94 6.77 3.62 2.48
C LEU A 94 6.42 5.10 2.58
N GLN A 95 6.33 5.62 3.80
CA GLN A 95 5.73 6.90 4.13
C GLN A 95 6.62 7.75 5.02
N ARG A 96 6.30 9.02 5.17
CA ARG A 96 6.96 9.91 6.13
C ARG A 96 6.70 9.44 7.56
N ASN A 97 7.61 9.83 8.43
CA ASN A 97 7.49 9.63 9.88
C ASN A 97 6.90 10.86 10.61
N GLU A 98 6.32 11.78 9.88
CA GLU A 98 5.67 12.99 10.41
C GLU A 98 4.31 13.22 9.74
N PRO A 99 3.35 13.89 10.42
CA PRO A 99 2.06 14.23 9.83
C PRO A 99 2.22 15.11 8.59
N VAL A 100 1.39 14.87 7.59
CA VAL A 100 1.35 15.66 6.35
C VAL A 100 -0.09 16.09 6.09
N HIS A 101 -0.31 17.38 5.93
CA HIS A 101 -1.65 17.95 5.68
C HIS A 101 -2.71 17.47 6.68
N GLY A 102 -2.39 17.46 7.98
CA GLY A 102 -3.29 17.02 9.03
C GLY A 102 -3.57 15.51 9.04
N ARG A 103 -2.82 14.71 8.27
CA ARG A 103 -2.95 13.25 8.17
C ARG A 103 -1.76 12.55 8.82
N GLY A 104 -2.04 11.38 9.40
CA GLY A 104 -1.03 10.56 10.03
C GLY A 104 -0.64 11.07 11.43
N LYS A 105 0.43 10.52 11.94
CA LYS A 105 0.96 10.83 13.28
C LYS A 105 2.48 10.85 13.28
N PRO A 106 3.11 11.53 14.27
CA PRO A 106 4.55 11.44 14.46
C PRO A 106 5.02 10.00 14.63
N ASN A 107 6.19 9.70 14.04
CA ASN A 107 6.81 8.38 14.05
C ASN A 107 5.97 7.28 13.38
N ALA A 108 5.12 7.64 12.41
CA ALA A 108 4.42 6.65 11.61
C ALA A 108 5.45 5.74 10.89
N PRO A 109 5.36 4.42 11.06
CA PRO A 109 6.33 3.51 10.46
C PRO A 109 6.09 3.32 8.97
N SER A 110 7.16 3.20 8.20
CA SER A 110 7.11 2.53 6.90
C SER A 110 7.10 1.03 7.09
N PHE A 111 6.31 0.30 6.29
CA PHE A 111 6.19 -1.14 6.46
C PHE A 111 5.83 -1.86 5.15
N LEU A 112 6.08 -3.15 5.15
CA LEU A 112 5.66 -4.07 4.10
C LEU A 112 4.56 -4.97 4.65
N LEU A 113 3.55 -5.23 3.84
CA LEU A 113 2.47 -6.17 4.16
C LEU A 113 2.53 -7.38 3.23
N CYS A 114 2.30 -8.54 3.80
CA CYS A 114 1.94 -9.74 3.06
C CYS A 114 0.54 -10.19 3.47
N MET A 115 -0.28 -10.48 2.50
CA MET A 115 -1.68 -10.85 2.71
C MET A 115 -2.04 -12.11 1.91
N ASN A 116 -3.03 -12.84 2.39
CA ASN A 116 -3.66 -13.89 1.62
C ASN A 116 -4.58 -13.24 0.56
N PRO A 117 -4.36 -13.46 -0.74
CA PRO A 117 -5.13 -12.79 -1.79
C PRO A 117 -6.60 -13.20 -1.86
N GLN A 118 -6.97 -14.42 -1.38
CA GLN A 118 -8.36 -14.89 -1.39
C GLN A 118 -9.19 -14.34 -0.24
N THR A 119 -8.56 -13.94 0.88
CA THR A 119 -9.26 -13.52 2.10
C THR A 119 -8.93 -12.10 2.56
N GLY A 120 -7.90 -11.48 1.99
CA GLY A 120 -7.38 -10.19 2.43
C GLY A 120 -6.68 -10.20 3.79
N LYS A 121 -6.62 -11.34 4.51
CA LYS A 121 -6.02 -11.44 5.84
C LYS A 121 -4.51 -11.24 5.79
N THR A 122 -3.99 -10.43 6.71
CA THR A 122 -2.55 -10.24 6.87
C THR A 122 -1.89 -11.53 7.32
N ILE A 123 -0.83 -11.94 6.60
CA ILE A 123 0.06 -13.06 6.95
C ILE A 123 1.20 -12.54 7.81
N TRP A 124 1.86 -11.46 7.37
CA TRP A 124 2.88 -10.76 8.13
C TRP A 124 2.90 -9.26 7.78
N GLN A 125 3.41 -8.48 8.72
CA GLN A 125 3.79 -7.08 8.56
C GLN A 125 5.24 -6.93 9.02
N HIS A 126 6.08 -6.27 8.22
CA HIS A 126 7.47 -6.00 8.55
C HIS A 126 7.72 -4.49 8.50
N GLN A 127 8.19 -3.90 9.61
CA GLN A 127 8.59 -2.51 9.64
C GLN A 127 9.91 -2.33 8.89
N ARG A 128 9.92 -1.40 7.93
CA ARG A 128 11.11 -1.12 7.13
C ARG A 128 11.72 0.21 7.57
N HIS A 129 12.92 0.13 8.12
CA HIS A 129 13.67 1.29 8.59
C HIS A 129 14.47 1.95 7.46
N SER A 130 14.62 3.27 7.54
CA SER A 130 15.49 4.07 6.69
C SER A 130 16.00 5.27 7.48
N ASN A 131 17.18 5.79 7.10
CA ASN A 131 17.74 7.03 7.64
C ASN A 131 17.34 8.27 6.82
N ALA A 132 16.54 8.08 5.77
CA ALA A 132 15.98 9.19 4.99
C ALA A 132 15.06 10.07 5.86
N ASN A 133 14.84 11.28 5.42
CA ASN A 133 14.05 12.27 6.13
C ASN A 133 12.94 12.83 5.26
N LYS A 134 11.80 13.16 5.86
CA LYS A 134 10.68 13.86 5.21
C LYS A 134 10.26 13.15 3.91
N GLU A 135 10.20 13.89 2.81
CA GLU A 135 9.77 13.40 1.51
C GLU A 135 10.63 12.26 0.97
N SER A 136 11.93 12.24 1.30
CA SER A 136 12.82 11.14 0.91
C SER A 136 12.43 9.77 1.52
N LEU A 137 11.62 9.74 2.56
CA LEU A 137 11.03 8.51 3.11
C LEU A 137 9.90 7.95 2.24
N GLU A 138 9.23 8.81 1.46
CA GLU A 138 8.13 8.37 0.60
C GLU A 138 8.65 7.57 -0.59
N SER A 139 7.97 6.49 -0.89
CA SER A 139 8.19 5.77 -2.14
C SER A 139 6.87 5.23 -2.67
N PHE A 140 6.73 5.32 -3.96
CA PHE A 140 5.58 4.86 -4.72
C PHE A 140 5.91 3.62 -5.56
N GLY A 141 7.09 3.06 -5.34
CA GLY A 141 7.58 1.87 -6.04
C GLY A 141 6.81 0.60 -5.66
N THR A 142 6.82 -0.36 -6.55
CA THR A 142 6.21 -1.68 -6.37
C THR A 142 7.25 -2.67 -5.87
N ILE A 143 6.86 -3.62 -5.03
CA ILE A 143 7.72 -4.74 -4.62
C ILE A 143 7.99 -5.64 -5.83
N ILE A 144 9.27 -5.95 -6.08
CA ILE A 144 9.71 -6.79 -7.20
C ILE A 144 10.20 -8.14 -6.68
N PRO A 145 9.48 -9.24 -6.96
CA PRO A 145 10.01 -10.57 -6.69
C PRO A 145 11.20 -10.90 -7.58
N HIS A 146 12.30 -11.35 -6.99
CA HIS A 146 13.49 -11.72 -7.73
C HIS A 146 14.30 -12.80 -7.00
N LYS A 147 14.60 -13.91 -7.66
CA LYS A 147 15.44 -15.02 -7.13
C LYS A 147 15.08 -15.43 -5.70
N GLY A 148 13.78 -15.62 -5.42
CA GLY A 148 13.31 -16.04 -4.11
C GLY A 148 13.28 -14.95 -3.04
N GLN A 149 13.48 -13.69 -3.40
CA GLN A 149 13.44 -12.53 -2.51
C GLN A 149 12.43 -11.49 -3.01
N LEU A 150 12.07 -10.57 -2.13
CA LEU A 150 11.30 -9.37 -2.47
C LEU A 150 12.24 -8.16 -2.44
N LEU A 151 12.39 -7.48 -3.56
CA LEU A 151 13.19 -6.27 -3.67
C LEU A 151 12.31 -5.03 -3.46
N VAL A 152 12.77 -4.12 -2.60
CA VAL A 152 12.04 -2.91 -2.23
C VAL A 152 12.98 -1.71 -2.26
N ALA A 153 12.69 -0.74 -3.13
CA ALA A 153 13.42 0.51 -3.24
C ALA A 153 12.63 1.68 -2.62
N GLY A 154 13.31 2.57 -1.94
CA GLY A 154 12.75 3.80 -1.36
C GLY A 154 13.36 4.13 0.00
N GLY A 155 13.23 5.37 0.43
CA GLY A 155 13.85 5.84 1.65
C GLY A 155 15.37 5.77 1.59
N ASP A 156 15.97 6.10 0.44
CA ASP A 156 17.42 6.11 0.15
C ASP A 156 18.10 4.72 0.25
N VAL A 157 17.34 3.64 0.28
CA VAL A 157 17.91 2.28 0.35
C VAL A 157 17.17 1.32 -0.57
N LEU A 158 17.89 0.33 -1.07
CA LEU A 158 17.37 -0.88 -1.69
C LEU A 158 17.50 -2.02 -0.68
N THR A 159 16.43 -2.76 -0.45
CA THR A 159 16.42 -3.87 0.50
C THR A 159 15.90 -5.14 -0.14
N GLY A 160 16.46 -6.27 0.26
CA GLY A 160 15.99 -7.61 -0.07
C GLY A 160 15.34 -8.26 1.14
N HIS A 161 14.15 -8.83 0.96
CA HIS A 161 13.36 -9.42 2.03
C HIS A 161 12.99 -10.88 1.73
N ASP A 162 12.85 -11.67 2.78
CA ASP A 162 12.32 -13.03 2.73
C ASP A 162 10.79 -12.99 2.47
N PRO A 163 10.28 -13.61 1.40
CA PRO A 163 8.85 -13.62 1.11
C PRO A 163 7.98 -14.35 2.14
N ALA A 164 8.56 -15.25 2.94
CA ALA A 164 7.82 -16.03 3.93
C ALA A 164 7.57 -15.22 5.21
N THR A 165 8.53 -14.39 5.62
CA THR A 165 8.54 -13.71 6.92
C THR A 165 8.53 -12.19 6.83
N GLY A 166 8.93 -11.62 5.68
CA GLY A 166 9.16 -10.19 5.50
C GLY A 166 10.50 -9.70 6.06
N ASN A 167 11.28 -10.56 6.72
CA ASN A 167 12.54 -10.17 7.32
C ASN A 167 13.52 -9.66 6.27
N GLU A 168 14.21 -8.57 6.59
CA GLU A 168 15.27 -8.06 5.75
C GLU A 168 16.46 -9.01 5.75
N ILE A 169 16.91 -9.37 4.55
CA ILE A 169 18.07 -10.24 4.32
C ILE A 169 19.32 -9.40 4.11
N TRP A 170 19.18 -8.31 3.35
CA TRP A 170 20.28 -7.39 3.05
C TRP A 170 19.73 -5.99 2.72
N ARG A 171 20.61 -5.00 2.80
CA ARG A 171 20.36 -3.62 2.33
C ARG A 171 21.60 -3.02 1.68
N TRP A 172 21.34 -2.14 0.74
CA TRP A 172 22.33 -1.38 -0.01
C TRP A 172 21.92 0.06 -0.16
#